data_e519a2861fdfabc18d7aa6f91b494d78
#
_entry.id   e519a2861fdfabc18d7aa6f91b494d78
#
_cell.length_a   1.000
_cell.length_b   1.000
_cell.length_c   1.000
_cell.angle_alpha   90.00
_cell.angle_beta   90.00
_cell.angle_gamma   90.00
#
_symmetry.space_group_name_H-M   'P 1'
#
loop_
_entity.id
_entity.type
_entity.pdbx_description
1 polymer ?
#
loop_
_entity_poly.entity_id
_entity_poly.type
_entity_poly.pdbx_seq_one_letter_code
_entity_poly.pdbx_strand_id
1 'polypeptide(L)'
;CMDMIAQQKKMSLTDEEEKLVKSAAESYYNSLSDEEKSYMDVKEKDIVTAYEHYALAEKLYKTLTEGVDEEVSDDEARVIHVQQIFVTDEASARTVQDLLKKGTDFATVAQDYNRSGEVDRTVARGEYPKAVEDIAFNLDNDACSDMIEADGGYYFIKCLNKMDKDLTEANKDTIRTKREKEQFED
;
A
#
# COMPACT_ATOMS: atom_id res chain seq x y z
N CYS A 1 -11.10 -18.99 12.68
CA CYS A 1 -11.43 -17.88 13.52
C CYS A 1 -10.33 -17.62 14.55
N MET A 2 -10.05 -16.37 14.92
CA MET A 2 -8.94 -15.95 15.79
C MET A 2 -8.82 -16.77 17.08
N ASP A 3 -9.96 -17.02 17.76
CA ASP A 3 -9.97 -17.82 19.00
C ASP A 3 -9.42 -19.24 18.82
N MET A 4 -9.69 -19.86 17.67
CA MET A 4 -9.16 -21.20 17.37
C MET A 4 -7.64 -21.18 17.20
N ILE A 5 -7.12 -20.15 16.54
CA ILE A 5 -5.67 -19.96 16.36
C ILE A 5 -5.01 -19.67 17.71
N ALA A 6 -5.61 -18.80 18.52
CA ALA A 6 -5.13 -18.51 19.88
C ALA A 6 -5.08 -19.77 20.74
N GLN A 7 -6.13 -20.62 20.71
CA GLN A 7 -6.15 -21.91 21.42
C GLN A 7 -5.07 -22.86 20.90
N GLN A 8 -4.90 -22.96 19.59
CA GLN A 8 -3.87 -23.82 18.98
C GLN A 8 -2.45 -23.37 19.39
N LYS A 9 -2.24 -22.05 19.48
CA LYS A 9 -0.98 -21.45 19.92
C LYS A 9 -0.86 -21.37 21.46
N LYS A 10 -1.87 -21.85 22.23
CA LYS A 10 -1.95 -21.79 23.69
C LYS A 10 -1.80 -20.36 24.22
N MET A 11 -2.36 -19.41 23.51
CA MET A 11 -2.36 -18.00 23.86
C MET A 11 -3.64 -17.62 24.58
N SER A 12 -3.51 -16.87 25.68
CA SER A 12 -4.60 -16.30 26.46
C SER A 12 -4.23 -14.90 26.93
N LEU A 13 -5.21 -14.15 27.37
CA LEU A 13 -4.96 -12.93 28.13
C LEU A 13 -4.37 -13.29 29.50
N THR A 14 -3.53 -12.43 30.04
CA THR A 14 -3.05 -12.53 31.42
C THR A 14 -4.11 -11.99 32.39
N ASP A 15 -4.00 -12.29 33.66
CA ASP A 15 -4.92 -11.80 34.71
C ASP A 15 -4.98 -10.25 34.75
N GLU A 16 -3.86 -9.59 34.42
CA GLU A 16 -3.79 -8.12 34.35
C GLU A 16 -4.49 -7.57 33.10
N GLU A 17 -4.28 -8.21 31.95
CA GLU A 17 -4.95 -7.86 30.70
C GLU A 17 -6.46 -8.08 30.80
N GLU A 18 -6.90 -9.19 31.39
CA GLU A 18 -8.33 -9.47 31.64
C GLU A 18 -9.00 -8.40 32.50
N LYS A 19 -8.34 -7.96 33.57
CA LYS A 19 -8.84 -6.86 34.42
C LYS A 19 -8.98 -5.54 33.67
N LEU A 20 -7.99 -5.19 32.87
CA LEU A 20 -8.01 -3.96 32.06
C LEU A 20 -9.13 -4.00 31.01
N VAL A 21 -9.25 -5.12 30.32
CA VAL A 21 -10.27 -5.36 29.28
C VAL A 21 -11.67 -5.27 29.90
N LYS A 22 -11.88 -5.92 31.05
CA LYS A 22 -13.15 -5.89 31.77
C LYS A 22 -13.51 -4.48 32.23
N SER A 23 -12.56 -3.74 32.81
CA SER A 23 -12.78 -2.36 33.24
C SER A 23 -13.14 -1.45 32.05
N ALA A 24 -12.47 -1.60 30.91
CA ALA A 24 -12.79 -0.84 29.69
C ALA A 24 -14.19 -1.18 29.16
N ALA A 25 -14.55 -2.46 29.11
CA ALA A 25 -15.85 -2.95 28.69
C ALA A 25 -16.99 -2.45 29.60
N GLU A 26 -16.80 -2.50 30.93
CA GLU A 26 -17.74 -1.97 31.93
C GLU A 26 -17.91 -0.45 31.75
N SER A 27 -16.81 0.28 31.54
CA SER A 27 -16.85 1.73 31.32
C SER A 27 -17.63 2.07 30.06
N TYR A 28 -17.42 1.34 28.97
CA TYR A 28 -18.17 1.49 27.73
C TYR A 28 -19.66 1.18 27.93
N TYR A 29 -20.00 0.04 28.55
CA TYR A 29 -21.38 -0.32 28.80
C TYR A 29 -22.11 0.73 29.67
N ASN A 30 -21.44 1.29 30.69
CA ASN A 30 -21.99 2.32 31.55
C ASN A 30 -22.15 3.68 30.84
N SER A 31 -21.42 3.93 29.77
CA SER A 31 -21.55 5.15 28.95
C SER A 31 -22.76 5.11 28.01
N LEU A 32 -23.30 3.93 27.74
CA LEU A 32 -24.50 3.76 26.89
C LEU A 32 -25.76 4.16 27.64
N SER A 33 -26.65 4.86 26.96
CA SER A 33 -28.01 5.14 27.44
C SER A 33 -28.87 3.87 27.49
N ASP A 34 -29.96 3.91 28.25
CA ASP A 34 -30.90 2.79 28.32
C ASP A 34 -31.56 2.50 26.97
N GLU A 35 -31.77 3.53 26.15
CA GLU A 35 -32.29 3.43 24.78
C GLU A 35 -31.32 2.71 23.86
N GLU A 36 -30.02 3.04 23.93
CA GLU A 36 -28.96 2.38 23.16
C GLU A 36 -28.80 0.93 23.55
N LYS A 37 -28.77 0.61 24.86
CA LYS A 37 -28.72 -0.76 25.39
C LYS A 37 -29.90 -1.58 24.91
N SER A 38 -31.11 -0.99 24.93
CA SER A 38 -32.34 -1.65 24.48
C SER A 38 -32.34 -1.87 22.96
N TYR A 39 -31.86 -0.86 22.18
CA TYR A 39 -31.79 -0.95 20.74
C TYR A 39 -30.82 -2.02 20.25
N MET A 40 -29.67 -2.13 20.90
CA MET A 40 -28.63 -3.12 20.59
C MET A 40 -28.93 -4.50 21.17
N ASP A 41 -29.88 -4.62 22.09
CA ASP A 41 -30.21 -5.84 22.87
C ASP A 41 -28.97 -6.48 23.51
N VAL A 42 -28.09 -5.66 24.10
CA VAL A 42 -26.83 -6.10 24.70
C VAL A 42 -26.85 -6.03 26.21
N LYS A 43 -26.19 -6.98 26.82
CA LYS A 43 -25.90 -7.01 28.27
C LYS A 43 -24.41 -6.73 28.50
N GLU A 44 -24.09 -6.26 29.69
CA GLU A 44 -22.70 -6.01 30.08
C GLU A 44 -21.76 -7.16 29.77
N LYS A 45 -22.18 -8.41 30.06
CA LYS A 45 -21.41 -9.61 29.74
C LYS A 45 -21.08 -9.79 28.27
N ASP A 46 -22.00 -9.34 27.39
CA ASP A 46 -21.83 -9.49 25.93
C ASP A 46 -20.77 -8.51 25.45
N ILE A 47 -20.72 -7.30 26.02
CA ILE A 47 -19.67 -6.30 25.78
C ILE A 47 -18.33 -6.79 26.32
N VAL A 48 -18.29 -7.33 27.55
CA VAL A 48 -17.05 -7.89 28.13
C VAL A 48 -16.49 -8.98 27.22
N THR A 49 -17.32 -9.94 26.80
CA THR A 49 -16.89 -11.02 25.90
C THR A 49 -16.36 -10.48 24.55
N ALA A 50 -17.02 -9.47 23.98
CA ALA A 50 -16.56 -8.85 22.74
C ALA A 50 -15.18 -8.18 22.91
N TYR A 51 -14.96 -7.49 24.01
CA TYR A 51 -13.69 -6.85 24.34
C TYR A 51 -12.58 -7.88 24.61
N GLU A 52 -12.88 -9.00 25.29
CA GLU A 52 -11.93 -10.09 25.50
C GLU A 52 -11.50 -10.72 24.18
N HIS A 53 -12.44 -11.00 23.28
CA HIS A 53 -12.15 -11.53 21.96
C HIS A 53 -11.29 -10.56 21.13
N TYR A 54 -11.62 -9.27 21.19
CA TYR A 54 -10.84 -8.24 20.49
C TYR A 54 -9.41 -8.15 21.03
N ALA A 55 -9.24 -8.06 22.34
CA ALA A 55 -7.93 -7.99 22.98
C ALA A 55 -7.07 -9.25 22.71
N LEU A 56 -7.71 -10.44 22.73
CA LEU A 56 -7.02 -11.69 22.39
C LEU A 56 -6.59 -11.71 20.91
N ALA A 57 -7.44 -11.22 20.01
CA ALA A 57 -7.14 -11.12 18.60
C ALA A 57 -5.98 -10.14 18.33
N GLU A 58 -5.98 -8.99 19.01
CA GLU A 58 -4.90 -7.99 18.91
C GLU A 58 -3.57 -8.55 19.47
N LYS A 59 -3.61 -9.24 20.61
CA LYS A 59 -2.44 -9.91 21.18
C LYS A 59 -1.88 -10.98 20.23
N LEU A 60 -2.77 -11.79 19.65
CA LEU A 60 -2.39 -12.80 18.66
C LEU A 60 -1.73 -12.17 17.44
N TYR A 61 -2.36 -11.14 16.87
CA TYR A 61 -1.80 -10.42 15.72
C TYR A 61 -0.40 -9.89 16.03
N LYS A 62 -0.25 -9.16 17.15
CA LYS A 62 1.04 -8.63 17.58
C LYS A 62 2.11 -9.72 17.76
N THR A 63 1.74 -10.85 18.32
CA THR A 63 2.71 -11.96 18.53
C THR A 63 3.09 -12.65 17.21
N LEU A 64 2.13 -12.79 16.29
CA LEU A 64 2.40 -13.40 14.98
C LEU A 64 3.19 -12.50 14.05
N THR A 65 3.06 -11.19 14.22
CA THR A 65 3.82 -10.20 13.45
C THR A 65 5.11 -9.74 14.15
N GLU A 66 5.41 -10.29 15.32
CA GLU A 66 6.66 -10.01 16.03
C GLU A 66 7.86 -10.46 15.20
N GLY A 67 8.80 -9.53 14.95
CA GLY A 67 9.99 -9.79 14.14
C GLY A 67 9.85 -9.51 12.65
N VAL A 68 8.72 -8.94 12.20
CA VAL A 68 8.64 -8.33 10.86
C VAL A 68 9.71 -7.25 10.75
N ASP A 69 10.43 -7.26 9.63
CA ASP A 69 11.38 -6.19 9.35
C ASP A 69 10.62 -4.88 9.08
N GLU A 70 10.58 -4.02 10.08
CA GLU A 70 9.94 -2.70 10.03
C GLU A 70 10.82 -1.65 9.34
N GLU A 71 12.10 -1.97 9.09
CA GLU A 71 13.01 -1.04 8.43
C GLU A 71 12.75 -1.05 6.93
N VAL A 72 12.16 0.02 6.42
CA VAL A 72 11.90 0.25 5.00
C VAL A 72 12.78 1.40 4.54
N SER A 73 13.67 1.14 3.59
CA SER A 73 14.55 2.17 3.03
C SER A 73 13.78 3.16 2.14
N ASP A 74 14.33 4.38 2.01
CA ASP A 74 13.77 5.38 1.08
C ASP A 74 13.75 4.87 -0.36
N ASP A 75 14.74 4.07 -0.77
CA ASP A 75 14.78 3.52 -2.13
C ASP A 75 13.71 2.46 -2.36
N GLU A 76 13.44 1.61 -1.37
CA GLU A 76 12.37 0.61 -1.44
C GLU A 76 10.99 1.25 -1.49
N ALA A 77 10.76 2.26 -0.63
CA ALA A 77 9.47 2.96 -0.57
C ALA A 77 9.31 4.06 -1.62
N ARG A 78 10.34 4.32 -2.40
CA ARG A 78 10.40 5.48 -3.28
C ARG A 78 9.21 5.57 -4.22
N VAL A 79 8.62 6.77 -4.25
CA VAL A 79 7.56 7.17 -5.16
C VAL A 79 8.07 8.27 -6.07
N ILE A 80 7.85 8.11 -7.36
CA ILE A 80 8.27 9.05 -8.41
C ILE A 80 7.06 9.66 -9.12
N HIS A 81 7.20 10.87 -9.64
CA HIS A 81 6.23 11.46 -10.57
C HIS A 81 6.78 11.38 -11.99
N VAL A 82 5.99 10.87 -12.89
CA VAL A 82 6.38 10.68 -14.29
C VAL A 82 5.25 11.07 -15.24
N GLN A 83 5.65 11.38 -16.47
CA GLN A 83 4.77 11.27 -17.64
C GLN A 83 5.12 10.01 -18.40
N GLN A 84 4.10 9.31 -18.91
CA GLN A 84 4.29 8.10 -19.69
C GLN A 84 3.58 8.19 -21.04
N ILE A 85 4.18 7.54 -22.04
CA ILE A 85 3.54 7.19 -23.31
C ILE A 85 3.65 5.68 -23.44
N PHE A 86 2.53 5.04 -23.70
CA PHE A 86 2.46 3.61 -24.03
C PHE A 86 1.84 3.45 -25.41
N VAL A 87 2.48 2.69 -26.28
CA VAL A 87 1.95 2.31 -27.60
C VAL A 87 2.11 0.80 -27.81
N THR A 88 1.22 0.23 -28.58
CA THR A 88 1.16 -1.23 -28.78
C THR A 88 1.88 -1.74 -30.04
N ASP A 89 2.22 -0.83 -30.94
CA ASP A 89 2.87 -1.19 -32.20
C ASP A 89 4.20 -0.46 -32.40
N GLU A 90 5.13 -1.13 -33.05
CA GLU A 90 6.50 -0.65 -33.25
C GLU A 90 6.55 0.60 -34.16
N ALA A 91 5.66 0.72 -35.14
CA ALA A 91 5.67 1.85 -36.06
C ALA A 91 5.31 3.14 -35.33
N SER A 92 4.28 3.12 -34.46
CA SER A 92 3.94 4.22 -33.56
C SER A 92 5.08 4.50 -32.58
N ALA A 93 5.70 3.48 -32.01
CA ALA A 93 6.83 3.65 -31.09
C ALA A 93 8.01 4.36 -31.75
N ARG A 94 8.38 3.98 -32.96
CA ARG A 94 9.43 4.67 -33.74
C ARG A 94 9.07 6.11 -34.02
N THR A 95 7.80 6.39 -34.36
CA THR A 95 7.32 7.76 -34.58
C THR A 95 7.43 8.61 -33.31
N VAL A 96 6.99 8.08 -32.16
CA VAL A 96 7.13 8.73 -30.85
C VAL A 96 8.60 9.02 -30.55
N GLN A 97 9.48 8.04 -30.73
CA GLN A 97 10.91 8.20 -30.50
C GLN A 97 11.51 9.30 -31.35
N ASP A 98 11.14 9.36 -32.63
CA ASP A 98 11.63 10.40 -33.56
C ASP A 98 11.15 11.80 -33.20
N LEU A 99 9.88 11.92 -32.75
CA LEU A 99 9.31 13.18 -32.28
C LEU A 99 10.02 13.69 -31.02
N LEU A 100 10.21 12.80 -30.03
CA LEU A 100 10.92 13.16 -28.81
C LEU A 100 12.38 13.51 -29.06
N LYS A 101 13.09 12.79 -29.93
CA LYS A 101 14.47 13.11 -30.34
C LYS A 101 14.59 14.45 -31.09
N LYS A 102 13.55 14.88 -31.79
CA LYS A 102 13.47 16.21 -32.42
C LYS A 102 13.14 17.34 -31.45
N GLY A 103 12.91 17.03 -30.18
CA GLY A 103 12.61 17.99 -29.12
C GLY A 103 11.13 18.39 -29.06
N THR A 104 10.23 17.62 -29.67
CA THR A 104 8.79 17.82 -29.48
C THR A 104 8.45 17.58 -28.01
N ASP A 105 7.61 18.46 -27.45
CA ASP A 105 7.20 18.34 -26.04
C ASP A 105 6.55 17.01 -25.74
N PHE A 106 6.95 16.39 -24.61
CA PHE A 106 6.52 15.06 -24.22
C PHE A 106 5.00 14.96 -24.05
N ALA A 107 4.39 15.96 -23.39
CA ALA A 107 2.94 15.98 -23.16
C ALA A 107 2.17 16.10 -24.47
N THR A 108 2.68 16.86 -25.43
CA THR A 108 2.09 16.99 -26.75
C THR A 108 2.11 15.65 -27.50
N VAL A 109 3.26 14.95 -27.49
CA VAL A 109 3.36 13.62 -28.11
C VAL A 109 2.46 12.61 -27.41
N ALA A 110 2.36 12.70 -26.07
CA ALA A 110 1.49 11.83 -25.28
C ALA A 110 0.02 11.99 -25.64
N GLN A 111 -0.47 13.20 -25.90
CA GLN A 111 -1.86 13.43 -26.30
C GLN A 111 -2.23 12.69 -27.58
N ASP A 112 -1.31 12.61 -28.53
CA ASP A 112 -1.56 12.01 -29.84
C ASP A 112 -1.38 10.48 -29.83
N TYR A 113 -0.40 9.98 -29.08
CA TYR A 113 0.08 8.60 -29.20
C TYR A 113 -0.21 7.72 -27.99
N ASN A 114 -0.39 8.28 -26.77
CA ASN A 114 -0.58 7.44 -25.57
C ASN A 114 -1.86 6.59 -25.65
N ARG A 115 -1.74 5.30 -25.33
CA ARG A 115 -2.84 4.33 -25.29
C ARG A 115 -3.10 3.78 -23.90
N SER A 116 -2.36 4.20 -22.88
CA SER A 116 -2.54 3.73 -21.48
C SER A 116 -3.60 4.50 -20.67
N GLY A 117 -4.21 5.52 -21.24
CA GLY A 117 -5.18 6.39 -20.56
C GLY A 117 -4.51 7.55 -19.83
N GLU A 118 -3.87 7.31 -18.71
CA GLU A 118 -3.19 8.37 -17.93
C GLU A 118 -1.78 8.64 -18.44
N VAL A 119 -1.48 9.93 -18.64
CA VAL A 119 -0.15 10.42 -19.01
C VAL A 119 0.66 10.73 -17.76
N ASP A 120 0.12 11.57 -16.87
CA ASP A 120 0.76 11.95 -15.61
C ASP A 120 0.47 10.88 -14.54
N ARG A 121 1.51 10.32 -13.95
CA ARG A 121 1.40 9.26 -12.95
C ARG A 121 2.34 9.49 -11.78
N THR A 122 1.85 9.09 -10.63
CA THR A 122 2.65 8.86 -9.42
C THR A 122 2.85 7.36 -9.31
N VAL A 123 4.08 6.89 -9.20
CA VAL A 123 4.42 5.46 -9.31
C VAL A 123 5.33 5.05 -8.16
N ALA A 124 4.94 3.99 -7.46
CA ALA A 124 5.77 3.29 -6.49
C ALA A 124 6.47 2.09 -7.15
N ARG A 125 7.46 1.51 -6.46
CA ARG A 125 8.12 0.28 -6.96
C ARG A 125 7.11 -0.87 -7.03
N GLY A 126 7.26 -1.70 -8.06
CA GLY A 126 6.40 -2.85 -8.34
C GLY A 126 5.14 -2.52 -9.16
N GLU A 127 4.89 -1.26 -9.50
CA GLU A 127 3.74 -0.87 -10.32
C GLU A 127 3.99 -0.92 -11.82
N TYR A 128 5.25 -0.83 -12.23
CA TYR A 128 5.67 -0.98 -13.61
C TYR A 128 6.20 -2.39 -13.90
N PRO A 129 6.15 -2.84 -15.17
CA PRO A 129 6.96 -3.98 -15.61
C PRO A 129 8.43 -3.72 -15.27
N LYS A 130 9.16 -4.77 -14.86
CA LYS A 130 10.52 -4.61 -14.36
C LYS A 130 11.46 -3.84 -15.30
N ALA A 131 11.36 -4.05 -16.60
CA ALA A 131 12.17 -3.34 -17.59
C ALA A 131 11.89 -1.83 -17.61
N VAL A 132 10.64 -1.43 -17.39
CA VAL A 132 10.23 -0.01 -17.30
C VAL A 132 10.64 0.57 -15.96
N GLU A 133 10.42 -0.17 -14.86
CA GLU A 133 10.78 0.25 -13.51
C GLU A 133 12.27 0.53 -13.39
N ASP A 134 13.12 -0.40 -13.86
CA ASP A 134 14.58 -0.28 -13.78
C ASP A 134 15.09 1.00 -14.50
N ILE A 135 14.40 1.46 -15.53
CA ILE A 135 14.75 2.69 -16.24
C ILE A 135 14.12 3.91 -15.56
N ALA A 136 12.81 3.87 -15.28
CA ALA A 136 12.06 5.01 -14.75
C ALA A 136 12.65 5.51 -13.43
N PHE A 137 12.99 4.59 -12.51
CA PHE A 137 13.55 4.91 -11.19
C PHE A 137 15.02 5.36 -11.22
N ASN A 138 15.69 5.24 -12.37
CA ASN A 138 17.07 5.72 -12.57
C ASN A 138 17.13 7.02 -13.38
N LEU A 139 16.00 7.54 -13.87
CA LEU A 139 15.97 8.85 -14.54
C LEU A 139 16.19 9.99 -13.55
N ASP A 140 16.95 10.98 -13.96
CA ASP A 140 17.01 12.27 -13.28
C ASP A 140 15.77 13.10 -13.59
N ASN A 141 15.51 14.14 -12.78
CA ASN A 141 14.42 15.08 -13.04
C ASN A 141 14.54 15.68 -14.45
N ASP A 142 13.41 15.78 -15.14
CA ASP A 142 13.26 16.24 -16.52
C ASP A 142 13.90 15.34 -17.60
N ALA A 143 14.54 14.24 -17.21
CA ALA A 143 15.08 13.27 -18.16
C ALA A 143 13.98 12.40 -18.78
N CYS A 144 14.18 12.06 -20.05
CA CYS A 144 13.33 11.13 -20.81
C CYS A 144 14.08 9.84 -21.08
N SER A 145 13.36 8.72 -21.03
CA SER A 145 13.89 7.42 -21.45
C SER A 145 13.98 7.34 -23.00
N ASP A 146 14.81 6.42 -23.46
CA ASP A 146 14.63 5.84 -24.80
C ASP A 146 13.38 4.93 -24.80
N MET A 147 13.09 4.34 -25.97
CA MET A 147 12.02 3.35 -26.13
C MET A 147 12.30 2.11 -25.28
N ILE A 148 11.33 1.71 -24.47
CA ILE A 148 11.41 0.52 -23.59
C ILE A 148 10.33 -0.46 -24.03
N GLU A 149 10.75 -1.66 -24.43
CA GLU A 149 9.83 -2.75 -24.79
C GLU A 149 9.45 -3.55 -23.53
N ALA A 150 8.16 -3.63 -23.23
CA ALA A 150 7.63 -4.40 -22.11
C ALA A 150 6.13 -4.69 -22.28
N ASP A 151 5.68 -5.83 -21.77
CA ASP A 151 4.26 -6.23 -21.69
C ASP A 151 3.48 -6.09 -23.01
N GLY A 152 4.13 -6.45 -24.11
CA GLY A 152 3.50 -6.47 -25.43
C GLY A 152 3.32 -5.09 -26.06
N GLY A 153 4.08 -4.09 -25.59
CA GLY A 153 4.10 -2.75 -26.15
C GLY A 153 5.39 -2.00 -25.84
N TYR A 154 5.36 -0.71 -26.03
CA TYR A 154 6.51 0.18 -25.92
C TYR A 154 6.18 1.35 -25.01
N TYR A 155 7.06 1.60 -24.07
CA TYR A 155 6.97 2.70 -23.11
C TYR A 155 8.00 3.77 -23.38
N PHE A 156 7.60 5.02 -23.12
CA PHE A 156 8.49 6.17 -22.98
C PHE A 156 8.14 6.86 -21.67
N ILE A 157 9.14 7.17 -20.86
CA ILE A 157 8.97 7.75 -19.54
C ILE A 157 9.74 9.06 -19.47
N LYS A 158 9.08 10.12 -18.98
CA LYS A 158 9.72 11.37 -18.57
C LYS A 158 9.58 11.50 -17.06
N CYS A 159 10.69 11.62 -16.37
CA CYS A 159 10.69 11.85 -14.93
C CYS A 159 10.41 13.32 -14.64
N LEU A 160 9.37 13.61 -13.85
CA LEU A 160 9.07 14.96 -13.37
C LEU A 160 9.65 15.21 -11.98
N ASN A 161 9.58 14.19 -11.12
CA ASN A 161 10.16 14.19 -9.78
C ASN A 161 10.66 12.78 -9.45
N LYS A 162 11.95 12.61 -9.27
CA LYS A 162 12.58 11.32 -9.00
C LYS A 162 12.37 10.81 -7.58
N MET A 163 11.79 11.62 -6.70
CA MET A 163 11.43 11.23 -5.34
C MET A 163 10.42 12.23 -4.74
N ASP A 164 9.19 11.81 -4.59
CA ASP A 164 8.22 12.52 -3.77
C ASP A 164 8.41 12.09 -2.31
N LYS A 165 8.88 13.02 -1.47
CA LYS A 165 9.23 12.71 -0.09
C LYS A 165 8.01 12.32 0.75
N ASP A 166 6.91 13.05 0.59
CA ASP A 166 5.72 12.84 1.42
C ASP A 166 5.05 11.51 1.06
N LEU A 167 4.93 11.20 -0.23
CA LEU A 167 4.39 9.93 -0.69
C LEU A 167 5.34 8.75 -0.40
N THR A 168 6.65 8.97 -0.43
CA THR A 168 7.65 7.95 -0.06
C THR A 168 7.52 7.59 1.42
N GLU A 169 7.38 8.58 2.33
CA GLU A 169 7.15 8.31 3.75
C GLU A 169 5.82 7.57 3.99
N ALA A 170 4.74 8.01 3.35
CA ALA A 170 3.45 7.31 3.44
C ALA A 170 3.52 5.87 2.89
N ASN A 171 4.32 5.62 1.85
CA ASN A 171 4.49 4.30 1.28
C ASN A 171 5.29 3.35 2.19
N LYS A 172 6.18 3.85 3.06
CA LYS A 172 6.85 3.03 4.08
C LYS A 172 5.85 2.34 5.00
N ASP A 173 4.83 3.07 5.45
CA ASP A 173 3.78 2.51 6.31
C ASP A 173 2.94 1.46 5.57
N THR A 174 2.69 1.69 4.27
CA THR A 174 2.00 0.71 3.41
C THR A 174 2.80 -0.58 3.29
N ILE A 175 4.12 -0.48 3.09
CA ILE A 175 5.02 -1.65 2.98
C ILE A 175 5.10 -2.41 4.31
N ARG A 176 5.22 -1.71 5.45
CA ARG A 176 5.20 -2.33 6.79
C ARG A 176 3.91 -3.11 7.01
N THR A 177 2.77 -2.46 6.80
CA THR A 177 1.45 -3.10 6.95
C THR A 177 1.30 -4.32 6.04
N LYS A 178 1.83 -4.26 4.82
CA LYS A 178 1.81 -5.39 3.89
C LYS A 178 2.66 -6.56 4.41
N ARG A 179 3.88 -6.30 4.90
CA ARG A 179 4.77 -7.31 5.49
C ARG A 179 4.14 -7.97 6.72
N GLU A 180 3.54 -7.18 7.62
CA GLU A 180 2.82 -7.68 8.79
C GLU A 180 1.66 -8.60 8.38
N LYS A 181 0.89 -8.18 7.37
CA LYS A 181 -0.24 -8.97 6.86
C LYS A 181 0.24 -10.29 6.25
N GLU A 182 1.26 -10.26 5.41
CA GLU A 182 1.84 -11.45 4.78
C GLU A 182 2.35 -12.44 5.85
N GLN A 183 3.07 -11.95 6.87
CA GLN A 183 3.53 -12.79 7.98
C GLN A 183 2.39 -13.36 8.82
N PHE A 184 1.28 -12.62 8.94
CA PHE A 184 0.10 -13.09 9.68
C PHE A 184 -0.67 -14.18 8.91
N GLU A 185 -0.66 -14.15 7.57
CA GLU A 185 -1.37 -15.10 6.71
C GLU A 185 -0.60 -16.42 6.49
N ASP A 186 0.73 -16.45 6.74
CA ASP A 186 1.60 -17.63 6.67
C ASP A 186 1.54 -18.48 7.96
#